data_7f7070f79865d0376991088bc6033359
#
_entry.id   7f7070f79865d0376991088bc6033359
#
_cell.length_a   1.000
_cell.length_b   1.000
_cell.length_c   1.000
_cell.angle_alpha   90.00
_cell.angle_beta   90.00
_cell.angle_gamma   90.00
#
_symmetry.space_group_name_H-M   'P 1'
#
loop_
_entity.id
_entity.type
_entity.pdbx_description
1 polymer ?
#
loop_
_entity_poly.entity_id
_entity_poly.type
_entity_poly.pdbx_seq_one_letter_code
_entity_poly.pdbx_strand_id
1 'polypeptide(L)'
;EISLGLVGSEMCIRDSLKIIAAWRDDKWTMQSREDEIAYCQAHGIHLPFSADTSYSRDRNIWHISHEGLELEDPACEPNYDHLLVLGVSPEKAPEEGEYVTMTFEKGVPTSVNGKKMKVSDIIRELNRLGGKHGVGIIDIVENRVVGMKSRGVYETPGGTILMEAHQQLEELVLDRATMEVKKDMGNKLAQIVYEGKWYTPLCDAVRAFVTSTQEYVTGEVKFKLYKGNIIKAGTTSPYSLYLSLIHI
;
A
#
# COMPACT_ATOMS: atom_id res chain seq x y z
N GLU A 1 20.64 3.15 -25.88
CA GLU A 1 20.91 2.81 -24.47
C GLU A 1 19.97 3.60 -23.60
N ILE A 2 18.98 2.93 -23.03
CA ILE A 2 18.08 3.52 -22.05
C ILE A 2 18.86 3.59 -20.74
N SER A 3 19.11 4.78 -20.28
CA SER A 3 19.80 5.03 -19.02
C SER A 3 19.00 4.48 -17.84
N LEU A 4 19.58 3.55 -17.10
CA LEU A 4 19.00 2.86 -15.94
C LEU A 4 18.62 3.79 -14.75
N GLY A 5 18.61 5.10 -14.89
CA GLY A 5 18.28 6.03 -13.81
C GLY A 5 17.08 6.94 -14.09
N LEU A 6 16.41 6.76 -15.22
CA LEU A 6 15.32 7.64 -15.64
C LEU A 6 14.11 6.80 -16.03
N VAL A 7 13.49 6.17 -15.06
CA VAL A 7 12.24 5.45 -15.27
C VAL A 7 11.09 6.35 -14.84
N GLY A 8 10.21 6.67 -15.77
CA GLY A 8 8.91 7.25 -15.49
C GLY A 8 8.76 8.71 -15.86
N SER A 9 8.47 9.56 -14.91
CA SER A 9 7.84 10.86 -15.09
C SER A 9 8.65 11.90 -15.86
N GLU A 10 9.99 11.90 -15.76
CA GLU A 10 10.79 12.98 -16.34
C GLU A 10 10.92 12.88 -17.87
N MET A 11 10.97 11.66 -18.41
CA MET A 11 11.09 11.47 -19.87
C MET A 11 9.78 11.72 -20.64
N CYS A 12 8.63 11.61 -19.96
CA CYS A 12 7.31 11.72 -20.59
C CYS A 12 6.70 13.10 -20.53
N ILE A 13 7.26 14.03 -19.70
CA ILE A 13 6.60 15.31 -19.42
C ILE A 13 7.01 16.43 -20.38
N ARG A 14 8.27 16.50 -20.83
CA ARG A 14 8.73 17.51 -21.79
C ARG A 14 10.07 17.16 -22.43
N ASP A 15 10.09 16.93 -23.74
CA ASP A 15 11.29 16.67 -24.55
C ASP A 15 12.25 17.87 -24.61
N SER A 16 11.76 19.08 -24.29
CA SER A 16 12.52 20.32 -24.37
C SER A 16 13.37 20.62 -23.13
N LEU A 17 13.18 19.89 -22.02
CA LEU A 17 13.97 20.09 -20.81
C LEU A 17 15.21 19.21 -20.81
N LYS A 18 16.34 19.80 -20.42
CA LYS A 18 17.58 19.04 -20.23
C LYS A 18 17.54 18.30 -18.89
N ILE A 19 17.95 17.05 -18.92
CA ILE A 19 18.09 16.22 -17.72
C ILE A 19 19.48 16.43 -17.14
N ILE A 20 19.55 16.82 -15.87
CA ILE A 20 20.80 16.92 -15.11
C ILE A 20 20.86 15.74 -14.15
N ALA A 21 21.64 14.74 -14.49
CA ALA A 21 21.90 13.56 -13.66
C ALA A 21 23.25 13.76 -12.95
N ALA A 22 23.27 14.49 -11.86
CA ALA A 22 24.49 14.88 -11.16
C ALA A 22 25.35 13.67 -10.75
N TRP A 23 24.73 12.55 -10.39
CA TRP A 23 25.40 11.29 -10.06
C TRP A 23 26.13 10.60 -11.23
N ARG A 24 26.02 11.14 -12.44
CA ARG A 24 26.75 10.71 -13.65
C ARG A 24 27.95 11.59 -13.99
N ASP A 25 28.14 12.67 -13.25
CA ASP A 25 29.30 13.52 -13.42
C ASP A 25 30.53 12.82 -12.85
N ASP A 26 31.66 12.86 -13.59
CA ASP A 26 32.94 12.25 -13.16
C ASP A 26 33.45 12.85 -11.83
N LYS A 27 32.95 14.01 -11.45
CA LYS A 27 33.26 14.69 -10.18
C LYS A 27 32.36 14.24 -9.03
N TRP A 28 31.34 13.43 -9.30
CA TRP A 28 30.46 12.93 -8.26
C TRP A 28 31.13 11.81 -7.49
N THR A 29 31.42 12.04 -6.22
CA THR A 29 32.19 11.13 -5.36
C THR A 29 31.32 10.22 -4.48
N MET A 30 30.01 10.51 -4.37
CA MET A 30 29.06 9.74 -3.56
C MET A 30 28.51 8.58 -4.37
N GLN A 31 29.24 7.45 -4.38
CA GLN A 31 28.89 6.27 -5.18
C GLN A 31 28.09 5.23 -4.36
N SER A 32 28.12 5.35 -3.04
CA SER A 32 27.44 4.45 -2.11
C SER A 32 26.77 5.25 -1.00
N ARG A 33 25.89 4.57 -0.25
CA ARG A 33 25.25 5.17 0.94
C ARG A 33 26.28 5.49 2.04
N GLU A 34 27.31 4.70 2.14
CA GLU A 34 28.43 4.93 3.07
C GLU A 34 29.17 6.22 2.73
N ASP A 35 29.40 6.51 1.43
CA ASP A 35 30.00 7.75 0.97
C ASP A 35 29.11 8.94 1.30
N GLU A 36 27.78 8.82 1.12
CA GLU A 36 26.80 9.86 1.45
C GLU A 36 26.79 10.14 2.95
N ILE A 37 26.80 9.11 3.80
CA ILE A 37 26.88 9.24 5.27
C ILE A 37 28.19 9.92 5.67
N ALA A 38 29.33 9.51 5.10
CA ALA A 38 30.63 10.10 5.36
C ALA A 38 30.66 11.60 4.95
N TYR A 39 30.09 11.92 3.81
CA TYR A 39 29.93 13.31 3.35
C TYR A 39 29.09 14.14 4.33
N CYS A 40 27.95 13.62 4.77
CA CYS A 40 27.10 14.30 5.75
C CYS A 40 27.83 14.55 7.07
N GLN A 41 28.58 13.56 7.58
CA GLN A 41 29.38 13.71 8.79
C GLN A 41 30.47 14.78 8.64
N ALA A 42 31.20 14.76 7.52
CA ALA A 42 32.26 15.71 7.23
C ALA A 42 31.75 17.17 7.13
N HIS A 43 30.49 17.37 6.71
CA HIS A 43 29.86 18.68 6.54
C HIS A 43 28.92 19.07 7.69
N GLY A 44 28.87 18.31 8.77
CA GLY A 44 28.03 18.60 9.95
C GLY A 44 26.53 18.50 9.66
N ILE A 45 26.15 17.72 8.66
CA ILE A 45 24.75 17.42 8.34
C ILE A 45 24.28 16.29 9.25
N HIS A 46 23.29 16.57 10.09
CA HIS A 46 22.78 15.58 11.03
C HIS A 46 21.80 14.63 10.36
N LEU A 47 22.12 13.33 10.38
CA LEU A 47 21.26 12.29 9.87
C LEU A 47 20.46 11.65 11.04
N PRO A 48 19.16 11.38 10.87
CA PRO A 48 18.32 10.78 11.91
C PRO A 48 18.50 9.25 12.05
N PHE A 49 19.46 8.66 11.34
CA PHE A 49 19.73 7.23 11.31
C PHE A 49 21.24 6.94 11.29
N SER A 50 21.62 5.72 11.70
CA SER A 50 22.98 5.17 11.61
C SER A 50 23.10 4.25 10.38
N ALA A 51 24.33 3.82 10.05
CA ALA A 51 24.58 2.87 8.97
C ALA A 51 23.78 1.58 9.15
N ASP A 52 23.72 1.05 10.37
CA ASP A 52 23.04 -0.22 10.71
C ASP A 52 21.51 -0.16 10.63
N THR A 53 20.93 1.04 10.55
CA THR A 53 19.46 1.26 10.45
C THR A 53 19.07 2.01 9.19
N SER A 54 19.98 2.07 8.22
CA SER A 54 19.81 2.85 7.00
C SER A 54 19.09 2.08 5.89
N TYR A 55 17.91 1.52 6.19
CA TYR A 55 17.03 0.99 5.14
C TYR A 55 16.68 2.06 4.13
N SER A 56 16.58 1.67 2.85
CA SER A 56 15.93 2.51 1.85
C SER A 56 14.42 2.51 2.11
N ARG A 57 13.82 3.69 2.26
CA ARG A 57 12.40 3.81 2.62
C ARG A 57 11.71 4.81 1.73
N ASP A 58 10.61 4.37 1.10
CA ASP A 58 9.67 5.24 0.41
C ASP A 58 8.35 5.27 1.16
N ARG A 59 7.89 6.47 1.55
CA ARG A 59 6.71 6.65 2.37
C ARG A 59 5.68 7.55 1.70
N ASN A 60 4.41 7.10 1.74
CA ASN A 60 3.26 7.93 1.44
C ASN A 60 2.14 7.68 2.48
N ILE A 61 0.93 8.22 2.25
CA ILE A 61 -0.20 8.02 3.18
C ILE A 61 -0.67 6.57 3.23
N TRP A 62 -0.46 5.80 2.15
CA TRP A 62 -0.95 4.43 2.00
C TRP A 62 -0.02 3.40 2.60
N HIS A 63 1.28 3.53 2.36
CA HIS A 63 2.27 2.55 2.79
C HIS A 63 3.66 3.16 3.03
N ILE A 64 4.54 2.36 3.60
CA ILE A 64 5.97 2.56 3.59
C ILE A 64 6.65 1.27 3.09
N SER A 65 7.58 1.40 2.16
CA SER A 65 8.46 0.31 1.72
C SER A 65 9.78 0.35 2.45
N HIS A 66 10.38 -0.81 2.66
CA HIS A 66 11.71 -0.99 3.22
C HIS A 66 12.52 -1.90 2.32
N GLU A 67 13.72 -1.46 1.91
CA GLU A 67 14.68 -2.22 1.12
C GLU A 67 16.08 -2.06 1.71
N GLY A 68 17.01 -2.95 1.35
CA GLY A 68 18.41 -2.88 1.76
C GLY A 68 18.75 -3.68 3.02
N LEU A 69 20.00 -3.59 3.47
CA LEU A 69 20.56 -4.35 4.59
C LEU A 69 20.31 -5.86 4.46
N GLU A 70 19.84 -6.53 5.52
CA GLU A 70 19.56 -7.97 5.51
C GLU A 70 18.51 -8.40 4.46
N LEU A 71 17.69 -7.46 3.96
CA LEU A 71 16.68 -7.76 2.93
C LEU A 71 17.30 -8.07 1.56
N GLU A 72 18.56 -7.69 1.33
CA GLU A 72 19.29 -8.02 0.09
C GLU A 72 19.57 -9.52 -0.03
N ASP A 73 19.58 -10.26 1.08
CA ASP A 73 19.66 -11.71 1.08
C ASP A 73 18.28 -12.33 1.38
N PRO A 74 17.62 -12.99 0.39
CA PRO A 74 16.32 -13.59 0.61
C PRO A 74 16.33 -14.75 1.63
N ALA A 75 17.50 -15.24 2.04
CA ALA A 75 17.65 -16.25 3.08
C ALA A 75 17.66 -15.64 4.51
N CYS A 76 17.80 -14.33 4.63
CA CYS A 76 17.83 -13.64 5.91
C CYS A 76 16.42 -13.28 6.38
N GLU A 77 16.16 -13.46 7.68
CA GLU A 77 14.93 -13.00 8.32
C GLU A 77 14.97 -11.46 8.51
N PRO A 78 13.87 -10.72 8.20
CA PRO A 78 13.81 -9.29 8.45
C PRO A 78 13.87 -8.97 9.94
N ASN A 79 14.67 -7.98 10.32
CA ASN A 79 14.69 -7.48 11.68
C ASN A 79 13.53 -6.48 11.91
N TYR A 80 12.33 -6.99 12.17
CA TYR A 80 11.14 -6.18 12.37
C TYR A 80 11.25 -5.13 13.47
N ASP A 81 12.13 -5.30 14.45
CA ASP A 81 12.33 -4.34 15.54
C ASP A 81 12.99 -3.04 15.07
N HIS A 82 13.85 -3.13 14.07
CA HIS A 82 14.54 -1.97 13.50
C HIS A 82 13.86 -1.48 12.21
N LEU A 83 13.14 -2.37 11.54
CA LEU A 83 12.56 -2.10 10.23
C LEU A 83 11.23 -1.35 10.35
N LEU A 84 10.30 -1.79 11.22
CA LEU A 84 8.94 -1.27 11.28
C LEU A 84 8.88 0.17 11.80
N VAL A 85 8.04 0.99 11.15
CA VAL A 85 7.84 2.41 11.45
C VAL A 85 6.37 2.75 11.72
N LEU A 86 5.43 2.05 11.06
CA LEU A 86 3.99 2.30 11.22
C LEU A 86 3.36 1.44 12.30
N GLY A 87 3.99 0.34 12.67
CA GLY A 87 3.42 -0.60 13.61
C GLY A 87 4.44 -1.45 14.34
N VAL A 88 3.97 -2.56 14.86
CA VAL A 88 4.75 -3.58 15.56
C VAL A 88 4.60 -4.92 14.87
N SER A 89 5.53 -5.87 15.10
CA SER A 89 5.34 -7.24 14.62
C SER A 89 4.11 -7.89 15.29
N PRO A 90 3.48 -8.88 14.65
CA PRO A 90 2.35 -9.61 15.25
C PRO A 90 2.64 -10.19 16.63
N GLU A 91 3.89 -10.60 16.90
CA GLU A 91 4.32 -11.15 18.18
C GLU A 91 4.28 -10.11 19.29
N LYS A 92 4.60 -8.84 18.95
CA LYS A 92 4.61 -7.71 19.91
C LYS A 92 3.27 -6.98 19.99
N ALA A 93 2.29 -7.38 19.18
CA ALA A 93 0.94 -6.82 19.23
C ALA A 93 0.21 -7.21 20.52
N PRO A 94 -0.75 -6.37 20.99
CA PRO A 94 -1.52 -6.65 22.20
C PRO A 94 -2.18 -8.02 22.21
N GLU A 95 -2.29 -8.63 23.41
CA GLU A 95 -2.96 -9.90 23.63
C GLU A 95 -4.49 -9.79 23.42
N GLU A 96 -5.04 -8.59 23.56
CA GLU A 96 -6.46 -8.36 23.32
C GLU A 96 -6.68 -7.75 21.94
N GLY A 97 -7.62 -8.37 21.18
CA GLY A 97 -8.02 -7.83 19.89
C GLY A 97 -8.98 -6.65 20.02
N GLU A 98 -8.96 -5.75 19.03
CA GLU A 98 -9.77 -4.54 18.99
C GLU A 98 -10.79 -4.60 17.84
N TYR A 99 -12.05 -4.28 18.14
CA TYR A 99 -13.09 -4.20 17.11
C TYR A 99 -13.02 -2.86 16.37
N VAL A 100 -13.17 -2.94 15.05
CA VAL A 100 -13.24 -1.77 14.16
C VAL A 100 -14.47 -1.91 13.28
N THR A 101 -15.23 -0.84 13.16
CA THR A 101 -16.40 -0.75 12.28
C THR A 101 -16.16 0.32 11.24
N MET A 102 -16.44 0.02 9.97
CA MET A 102 -16.30 0.94 8.85
C MET A 102 -17.60 1.06 8.09
N THR A 103 -17.94 2.28 7.68
CA THR A 103 -19.11 2.54 6.83
C THR A 103 -18.64 2.98 5.45
N PHE A 104 -19.32 2.47 4.43
CA PHE A 104 -19.09 2.81 3.03
C PHE A 104 -20.36 3.35 2.37
N GLU A 105 -20.19 4.28 1.44
CA GLU A 105 -21.23 4.79 0.55
C GLU A 105 -20.70 4.78 -0.89
N LYS A 106 -21.32 3.97 -1.77
CA LYS A 106 -20.90 3.80 -3.16
C LYS A 106 -19.41 3.48 -3.31
N GLY A 107 -18.92 2.54 -2.51
CA GLY A 107 -17.52 2.11 -2.50
C GLY A 107 -16.55 3.05 -1.77
N VAL A 108 -17.00 4.24 -1.33
CA VAL A 108 -16.15 5.21 -0.64
C VAL A 108 -16.29 5.06 0.88
N PRO A 109 -15.20 4.91 1.65
CA PRO A 109 -15.28 4.86 3.11
C PRO A 109 -15.65 6.24 3.67
N THR A 110 -16.60 6.27 4.59
CA THR A 110 -17.16 7.52 5.15
C THR A 110 -16.95 7.66 6.65
N SER A 111 -16.79 6.55 7.39
CA SER A 111 -16.55 6.58 8.82
C SER A 111 -15.73 5.40 9.34
N VAL A 112 -15.09 5.62 10.50
CA VAL A 112 -14.49 4.57 11.34
C VAL A 112 -15.05 4.69 12.74
N ASN A 113 -15.54 3.58 13.31
CA ASN A 113 -16.12 3.51 14.65
C ASN A 113 -17.20 4.57 14.87
N GLY A 114 -18.07 4.80 13.87
CA GLY A 114 -19.16 5.77 13.89
C GLY A 114 -18.74 7.23 13.71
N LYS A 115 -17.44 7.53 13.65
CA LYS A 115 -16.93 8.88 13.42
C LYS A 115 -16.75 9.15 11.94
N LYS A 116 -17.52 10.07 11.38
CA LYS A 116 -17.35 10.55 9.99
C LYS A 116 -16.05 11.33 9.85
N MET A 117 -15.30 11.06 8.79
CA MET A 117 -14.05 11.74 8.50
C MET A 117 -13.70 11.67 7.00
N LYS A 118 -12.72 12.48 6.58
CA LYS A 118 -12.21 12.44 5.20
C LYS A 118 -11.47 11.12 4.97
N VAL A 119 -11.44 10.64 3.72
CA VAL A 119 -10.76 9.39 3.35
C VAL A 119 -9.29 9.37 3.81
N SER A 120 -8.58 10.50 3.68
CA SER A 120 -7.19 10.60 4.16
C SER A 120 -7.06 10.41 5.68
N ASP A 121 -8.04 10.87 6.45
CA ASP A 121 -8.04 10.72 7.91
C ASP A 121 -8.47 9.31 8.33
N ILE A 122 -9.37 8.69 7.55
CA ILE A 122 -9.70 7.25 7.67
C ILE A 122 -8.44 6.41 7.51
N ILE A 123 -7.65 6.64 6.46
CA ILE A 123 -6.41 5.90 6.22
C ILE A 123 -5.43 6.08 7.39
N ARG A 124 -5.26 7.30 7.90
CA ARG A 124 -4.38 7.57 9.05
C ARG A 124 -4.84 6.85 10.31
N GLU A 125 -6.15 6.88 10.60
CA GLU A 125 -6.71 6.18 11.75
C GLU A 125 -6.58 4.66 11.62
N LEU A 126 -6.83 4.11 10.44
CA LEU A 126 -6.63 2.70 10.17
C LEU A 126 -5.15 2.30 10.22
N ASN A 127 -4.22 3.15 9.79
CA ASN A 127 -2.78 2.94 9.97
C ASN A 127 -2.42 2.84 11.46
N ARG A 128 -3.00 3.71 12.30
CA ARG A 128 -2.78 3.68 13.75
C ARG A 128 -3.33 2.39 14.39
N LEU A 129 -4.57 2.03 14.04
CA LEU A 129 -5.23 0.83 14.57
C LEU A 129 -4.55 -0.45 14.07
N GLY A 130 -4.31 -0.56 12.76
CA GLY A 130 -3.67 -1.72 12.17
C GLY A 130 -2.23 -1.90 12.62
N GLY A 131 -1.46 -0.80 12.67
CA GLY A 131 -0.08 -0.83 13.16
C GLY A 131 0.03 -1.29 14.61
N LYS A 132 -0.87 -0.83 15.49
CA LYS A 132 -0.96 -1.32 16.88
C LYS A 132 -1.12 -2.84 16.97
N HIS A 133 -1.86 -3.44 16.03
CA HIS A 133 -2.16 -4.87 16.03
C HIS A 133 -1.29 -5.68 15.07
N GLY A 134 -0.22 -5.11 14.51
CA GLY A 134 0.70 -5.80 13.60
C GLY A 134 0.11 -6.17 12.25
N VAL A 135 -0.95 -5.48 11.82
CA VAL A 135 -1.64 -5.74 10.55
C VAL A 135 -0.92 -5.07 9.40
N GLY A 136 -0.88 -5.74 8.24
CA GLY A 136 -0.45 -5.13 6.97
C GLY A 136 1.06 -5.14 6.74
N ILE A 137 1.78 -6.09 7.32
CA ILE A 137 3.20 -6.34 7.03
C ILE A 137 3.26 -7.40 5.93
N ILE A 138 3.97 -7.09 4.85
CA ILE A 138 4.16 -8.00 3.70
C ILE A 138 5.64 -8.01 3.32
N ASP A 139 6.25 -9.19 3.31
CA ASP A 139 7.59 -9.44 2.79
C ASP A 139 7.45 -10.14 1.44
N ILE A 140 7.90 -9.50 0.37
CA ILE A 140 7.75 -10.02 -0.99
C ILE A 140 9.02 -9.91 -1.81
N VAL A 141 9.20 -10.88 -2.70
CA VAL A 141 10.16 -10.79 -3.81
C VAL A 141 9.37 -10.48 -5.08
N GLU A 142 9.50 -9.26 -5.56
CA GLU A 142 8.77 -8.75 -6.72
C GLU A 142 9.60 -8.77 -8.01
N ASN A 143 8.91 -8.66 -9.15
CA ASN A 143 9.52 -8.50 -10.45
C ASN A 143 9.42 -7.04 -10.88
N ARG A 144 10.56 -6.38 -11.06
CA ARG A 144 10.59 -5.03 -11.62
C ARG A 144 10.33 -5.07 -13.13
N VAL A 145 9.77 -4.01 -13.71
CA VAL A 145 9.53 -3.91 -15.17
C VAL A 145 10.78 -4.17 -15.99
N VAL A 146 11.94 -3.83 -15.46
CA VAL A 146 13.25 -4.06 -16.09
C VAL A 146 13.77 -5.52 -15.99
N GLY A 147 12.94 -6.44 -15.47
CA GLY A 147 13.27 -7.88 -15.40
C GLY A 147 14.12 -8.30 -14.19
N MET A 148 14.45 -7.38 -13.30
CA MET A 148 15.16 -7.69 -12.06
C MET A 148 14.21 -8.13 -10.97
N LYS A 149 14.66 -9.00 -10.07
CA LYS A 149 13.99 -9.27 -8.81
C LYS A 149 14.45 -8.30 -7.73
N SER A 150 13.54 -7.93 -6.86
CA SER A 150 13.82 -7.08 -5.70
C SER A 150 13.00 -7.58 -4.52
N ARG A 151 13.60 -7.63 -3.32
CA ARG A 151 12.89 -7.95 -2.10
C ARG A 151 12.60 -6.66 -1.33
N GLY A 152 11.37 -6.51 -0.86
CA GLY A 152 10.99 -5.42 0.00
C GLY A 152 10.01 -5.87 1.06
N VAL A 153 10.07 -5.22 2.23
CA VAL A 153 9.06 -5.33 3.27
C VAL A 153 8.19 -4.08 3.24
N TYR A 154 6.89 -4.28 3.19
CA TYR A 154 5.91 -3.21 3.11
C TYR A 154 5.06 -3.17 4.37
N GLU A 155 4.88 -1.99 4.92
CA GLU A 155 3.88 -1.72 5.95
C GLU A 155 2.70 -0.98 5.33
N THR A 156 1.53 -1.62 5.30
CA THR A 156 0.30 -1.06 4.73
C THR A 156 -0.89 -1.33 5.67
N PRO A 157 -0.81 -0.98 6.95
CA PRO A 157 -1.80 -1.40 7.92
C PRO A 157 -3.21 -0.88 7.60
N GLY A 158 -3.36 0.41 7.33
CA GLY A 158 -4.65 1.00 7.00
C GLY A 158 -5.18 0.56 5.64
N GLY A 159 -4.28 0.46 4.65
CA GLY A 159 -4.64 -0.03 3.32
C GLY A 159 -5.14 -1.46 3.34
N THR A 160 -4.49 -2.34 4.08
CA THR A 160 -4.90 -3.74 4.23
C THR A 160 -6.29 -3.87 4.87
N ILE A 161 -6.56 -3.12 5.96
CA ILE A 161 -7.87 -3.09 6.59
C ILE A 161 -8.93 -2.55 5.64
N LEU A 162 -8.64 -1.45 4.95
CA LEU A 162 -9.57 -0.81 4.02
C LEU A 162 -9.94 -1.70 2.84
N MET A 163 -8.94 -2.36 2.24
CA MET A 163 -9.15 -3.28 1.12
C MET A 163 -9.96 -4.51 1.54
N GLU A 164 -9.66 -5.10 2.70
CA GLU A 164 -10.40 -6.23 3.24
C GLU A 164 -11.87 -5.84 3.53
N ALA A 165 -12.10 -4.65 4.13
CA ALA A 165 -13.43 -4.13 4.38
C ALA A 165 -14.25 -3.95 3.11
N HIS A 166 -13.63 -3.32 2.13
CA HIS A 166 -14.25 -3.05 0.84
C HIS A 166 -14.61 -4.36 0.13
N GLN A 167 -13.68 -5.32 0.11
CA GLN A 167 -13.92 -6.63 -0.49
C GLN A 167 -15.08 -7.37 0.18
N GLN A 168 -15.14 -7.39 1.52
CA GLN A 168 -16.24 -8.04 2.23
C GLN A 168 -17.61 -7.44 1.90
N LEU A 169 -17.67 -6.12 1.70
CA LEU A 169 -18.90 -5.47 1.30
C LEU A 169 -19.27 -5.81 -0.14
N GLU A 170 -18.31 -5.86 -1.06
CA GLU A 170 -18.52 -6.30 -2.43
C GLU A 170 -19.02 -7.76 -2.51
N GLU A 171 -18.44 -8.66 -1.72
CA GLU A 171 -18.87 -10.05 -1.63
C GLU A 171 -20.36 -10.19 -1.24
N LEU A 172 -20.89 -9.22 -0.49
CA LEU A 172 -22.28 -9.21 -0.06
C LEU A 172 -23.24 -8.63 -1.11
N VAL A 173 -22.80 -7.67 -1.93
CA VAL A 173 -23.68 -6.85 -2.79
C VAL A 173 -23.48 -7.04 -4.29
N LEU A 174 -22.38 -7.64 -4.73
CA LEU A 174 -22.11 -7.89 -6.14
C LEU A 174 -22.34 -9.36 -6.49
N ASP A 175 -22.88 -9.62 -7.67
CA ASP A 175 -22.98 -10.96 -8.23
C ASP A 175 -21.61 -11.51 -8.67
N ARG A 176 -21.55 -12.83 -8.81
CA ARG A 176 -20.30 -13.54 -9.12
C ARG A 176 -19.64 -13.05 -10.41
N ALA A 177 -20.41 -12.87 -11.48
CA ALA A 177 -19.86 -12.50 -12.79
C ALA A 177 -19.27 -11.08 -12.75
N THR A 178 -19.97 -10.15 -12.09
CA THR A 178 -19.46 -8.77 -11.87
C THR A 178 -18.16 -8.79 -11.08
N MET A 179 -18.07 -9.58 -10.01
CA MET A 179 -16.86 -9.68 -9.20
C MET A 179 -15.67 -10.26 -9.98
N GLU A 180 -15.89 -11.30 -10.79
CA GLU A 180 -14.85 -11.91 -11.63
C GLU A 180 -14.26 -10.87 -12.60
N VAL A 181 -15.11 -10.19 -13.36
CA VAL A 181 -14.66 -9.17 -14.34
C VAL A 181 -14.02 -7.97 -13.62
N LYS A 182 -14.60 -7.53 -12.50
CA LYS A 182 -14.02 -6.41 -11.72
C LYS A 182 -12.61 -6.73 -11.23
N LYS A 183 -12.35 -7.96 -10.79
CA LYS A 183 -11.02 -8.39 -10.37
C LYS A 183 -10.01 -8.30 -11.51
N ASP A 184 -10.37 -8.73 -12.71
CA ASP A 184 -9.52 -8.65 -13.90
C ASP A 184 -9.25 -7.19 -14.29
N MET A 185 -10.29 -6.36 -14.27
CA MET A 185 -10.14 -4.93 -14.52
C MET A 185 -9.32 -4.22 -13.45
N GLY A 186 -9.43 -4.63 -12.19
CA GLY A 186 -8.59 -4.13 -11.09
C GLY A 186 -7.11 -4.46 -11.30
N ASN A 187 -6.79 -5.70 -11.68
CA ASN A 187 -5.43 -6.10 -12.05
C ASN A 187 -4.91 -5.30 -13.25
N LYS A 188 -5.77 -5.08 -14.25
CA LYS A 188 -5.43 -4.25 -15.41
C LYS A 188 -5.17 -2.80 -15.03
N LEU A 189 -5.97 -2.24 -14.12
CA LEU A 189 -5.76 -0.88 -13.61
C LEU A 189 -4.43 -0.77 -12.85
N ALA A 190 -4.12 -1.75 -11.99
CA ALA A 190 -2.84 -1.79 -11.28
C ALA A 190 -1.64 -1.78 -12.25
N GLN A 191 -1.69 -2.59 -13.32
CA GLN A 191 -0.68 -2.60 -14.37
C GLN A 191 -0.55 -1.25 -15.07
N ILE A 192 -1.67 -0.63 -15.45
CA ILE A 192 -1.71 0.69 -16.10
C ILE A 192 -1.06 1.76 -15.21
N VAL A 193 -1.37 1.75 -13.90
CA VAL A 193 -0.80 2.68 -12.92
C VAL A 193 0.70 2.45 -12.77
N TYR A 194 1.13 1.20 -12.60
CA TYR A 194 2.54 0.83 -12.47
C TYR A 194 3.38 1.22 -13.68
N GLU A 195 2.82 1.11 -14.88
CA GLU A 195 3.47 1.51 -16.14
C GLU A 195 3.42 3.02 -16.41
N GLY A 196 2.89 3.84 -15.49
CA GLY A 196 2.78 5.29 -15.65
C GLY A 196 1.75 5.76 -16.68
N LYS A 197 0.78 4.91 -17.04
CA LYS A 197 -0.22 5.17 -18.09
C LYS A 197 -1.53 5.78 -17.57
N TRP A 198 -1.46 6.56 -16.48
CA TRP A 198 -2.62 7.16 -15.81
C TRP A 198 -3.50 8.02 -16.72
N TYR A 199 -2.90 8.76 -17.64
CA TYR A 199 -3.61 9.71 -18.54
C TYR A 199 -3.97 9.12 -19.90
N THR A 200 -4.12 7.81 -20.00
CA THR A 200 -4.49 7.14 -21.26
C THR A 200 -6.00 6.86 -21.34
N PRO A 201 -6.60 6.82 -22.55
CA PRO A 201 -8.00 6.43 -22.72
C PRO A 201 -8.32 5.05 -22.13
N LEU A 202 -7.36 4.12 -22.15
CA LEU A 202 -7.52 2.81 -21.53
C LEU A 202 -7.70 2.92 -20.01
N CYS A 203 -6.92 3.79 -19.34
CA CYS A 203 -7.07 4.03 -17.90
C CYS A 203 -8.46 4.58 -17.59
N ASP A 204 -8.94 5.56 -18.37
CA ASP A 204 -10.26 6.15 -18.18
C ASP A 204 -11.39 5.12 -18.36
N ALA A 205 -11.29 4.26 -19.38
CA ALA A 205 -12.28 3.22 -19.64
C ALA A 205 -12.33 2.18 -18.49
N VAL A 206 -11.17 1.71 -18.02
CA VAL A 206 -11.08 0.76 -16.91
C VAL A 206 -11.60 1.38 -15.60
N ARG A 207 -11.24 2.62 -15.32
CA ARG A 207 -11.75 3.37 -14.16
C ARG A 207 -13.25 3.57 -14.20
N ALA A 208 -13.81 3.92 -15.37
CA ALA A 208 -15.25 4.07 -15.53
C ALA A 208 -15.99 2.74 -15.24
N PHE A 209 -15.47 1.62 -15.75
CA PHE A 209 -16.01 0.29 -15.43
C PHE A 209 -15.97 0.02 -13.91
N VAL A 210 -14.80 0.15 -13.29
CA VAL A 210 -14.66 -0.10 -11.84
C VAL A 210 -15.59 0.81 -11.04
N THR A 211 -15.67 2.09 -11.38
CA THR A 211 -16.55 3.05 -10.68
C THR A 211 -18.02 2.67 -10.81
N SER A 212 -18.47 2.22 -11.99
CA SER A 212 -19.86 1.83 -12.21
C SER A 212 -20.30 0.63 -11.34
N THR A 213 -19.37 -0.28 -11.01
CA THR A 213 -19.66 -1.43 -10.14
C THR A 213 -19.87 -1.01 -8.67
N GLN A 214 -19.52 0.20 -8.28
CA GLN A 214 -19.57 0.67 -6.89
C GLN A 214 -20.92 1.26 -6.47
N GLU A 215 -21.87 1.43 -7.37
CA GLU A 215 -23.15 2.10 -7.12
C GLU A 215 -23.91 1.49 -5.91
N TYR A 216 -23.82 0.17 -5.73
CA TYR A 216 -24.50 -0.56 -4.66
C TYR A 216 -23.56 -0.95 -3.51
N VAL A 217 -22.28 -0.62 -3.57
CA VAL A 217 -21.29 -0.97 -2.52
C VAL A 217 -21.43 0.03 -1.36
N THR A 218 -22.53 -0.12 -0.63
CA THR A 218 -22.93 0.74 0.50
C THR A 218 -23.32 -0.13 1.68
N GLY A 219 -22.76 0.16 2.86
CA GLY A 219 -23.04 -0.62 4.05
C GLY A 219 -22.02 -0.43 5.16
N GLU A 220 -22.08 -1.33 6.12
CA GLU A 220 -21.18 -1.33 7.27
C GLU A 220 -20.46 -2.69 7.37
N VAL A 221 -19.16 -2.62 7.67
CA VAL A 221 -18.30 -3.80 7.88
C VAL A 221 -17.63 -3.69 9.24
N LYS A 222 -17.67 -4.79 9.99
CA LYS A 222 -17.06 -4.91 11.32
C LYS A 222 -16.01 -6.00 11.33
N PHE A 223 -14.86 -5.70 11.90
CA PHE A 223 -13.74 -6.62 12.12
C PHE A 223 -13.29 -6.65 13.56
N LYS A 224 -12.49 -7.66 13.86
CA LYS A 224 -11.61 -7.70 15.02
C LYS A 224 -10.17 -7.77 14.53
N LEU A 225 -9.34 -6.78 14.89
CA LEU A 225 -7.90 -6.77 14.64
C LEU A 225 -7.20 -7.53 15.76
N TYR A 226 -6.36 -8.50 15.41
CA TYR A 226 -5.68 -9.32 16.40
C TYR A 226 -4.41 -9.94 15.83
N LYS A 227 -3.26 -9.58 16.39
CA LYS A 227 -1.95 -10.19 16.07
C LYS A 227 -1.72 -10.42 14.58
N GLY A 228 -1.74 -9.35 13.80
CA GLY A 228 -1.52 -9.37 12.36
C GLY A 228 -2.75 -9.78 11.52
N ASN A 229 -3.83 -10.23 12.15
CA ASN A 229 -5.01 -10.74 11.46
C ASN A 229 -6.16 -9.75 11.48
N ILE A 230 -6.97 -9.80 10.41
CA ILE A 230 -8.27 -9.15 10.30
C ILE A 230 -9.34 -10.25 10.34
N ILE A 231 -10.06 -10.33 11.45
CA ILE A 231 -11.08 -11.36 11.68
C ILE A 231 -12.44 -10.77 11.36
N LYS A 232 -13.17 -11.36 10.41
CA LYS A 232 -14.53 -10.95 10.04
C LYS A 232 -15.47 -11.04 11.24
N ALA A 233 -16.22 -9.95 11.51
CA ALA A 233 -17.14 -9.87 12.64
C ALA A 233 -18.58 -9.47 12.23
N GLY A 234 -18.79 -9.20 10.95
CA GLY A 234 -20.11 -8.95 10.37
C GLY A 234 -20.09 -7.89 9.27
N THR A 235 -21.01 -8.02 8.32
CA THR A 235 -21.19 -7.08 7.21
C THR A 235 -22.68 -6.91 6.97
N THR A 236 -23.14 -5.67 6.83
CA THR A 236 -24.52 -5.33 6.53
C THR A 236 -24.62 -4.36 5.36
N SER A 237 -25.62 -4.53 4.52
CA SER A 237 -25.92 -3.63 3.40
C SER A 237 -27.43 -3.62 3.10
N PRO A 238 -27.99 -2.47 2.72
CA PRO A 238 -29.34 -2.42 2.20
C PRO A 238 -29.48 -3.07 0.82
N TYR A 239 -28.35 -3.32 0.14
CA TYR A 239 -28.27 -3.94 -1.19
C TYR A 239 -27.78 -5.40 -1.13
N SER A 240 -27.83 -6.04 0.03
CA SER A 240 -27.37 -7.42 0.23
C SER A 240 -28.07 -8.38 -0.73
N LEU A 241 -27.27 -9.20 -1.43
CA LEU A 241 -27.75 -10.31 -2.24
C LEU A 241 -27.85 -11.63 -1.43
N TYR A 242 -27.43 -11.57 -0.15
CA TYR A 242 -27.52 -12.72 0.75
C TYR A 242 -28.97 -12.92 1.22
N LEU A 243 -29.59 -14.01 0.76
CA LEU A 243 -30.93 -14.40 1.15
C LEU A 243 -30.85 -15.48 2.24
N SER A 244 -31.59 -15.27 3.32
CA SER A 244 -31.76 -16.34 4.32
C SER A 244 -32.63 -17.46 3.72
N LEU A 245 -32.11 -18.68 3.71
CA LEU A 245 -32.85 -19.89 3.26
C LEU A 245 -34.17 -20.11 4.02
N ILE A 246 -34.35 -19.50 5.18
CA ILE A 246 -35.59 -19.57 5.97
C ILE A 246 -36.79 -18.96 5.23
N HIS A 247 -36.54 -18.06 4.28
CA HIS A 247 -37.60 -17.39 3.49
C HIS A 247 -37.86 -18.01 2.12
N ILE A 248 -37.14 -19.07 1.76
CA ILE A 248 -37.37 -19.85 0.53
C ILE A 248 -38.30 -21.02 0.84
#